data_26c92d939074f59e899f5be2b0ec3d8f
#
_entry.id   26c92d939074f59e899f5be2b0ec3d8f
#
_cell.length_a   1.000
_cell.length_b   1.000
_cell.length_c   1.000
_cell.angle_alpha   90.00
_cell.angle_beta   90.00
_cell.angle_gamma   90.00
#
_symmetry.space_group_name_H-M   'P 1'
#
loop_
_entity.id
_entity.type
_entity.pdbx_description
1 polymer ?
#
loop_
_entity_poly.entity_id
_entity_poly.type
_entity_poly.pdbx_seq_one_letter_code
_entity_poly.pdbx_strand_id
1 'polypeptide(L)'
;SMTTINRKFSDSPAASLTPRHECGVCGIYNHTDSSKLAYFGLYALQHRGQESAGIVTSNGKRVLIHKNMGLVSEVFSEETLTSLKGHISIGHVRYSTTGASNIINTQPLMITHKGITLAVAHNGNLVNSIALRNRLEERGSIFQTTMDSEVVLHLMARATDRSFEEALAISFREIK
;
A
#
# COMPACT_ATOMS: atom_id res chain seq x y z
N SER A 1 9.98 22.76 57.76
CA SER A 1 9.23 23.45 56.69
C SER A 1 9.17 22.56 55.43
N MET A 2 7.96 22.06 55.18
CA MET A 2 7.65 21.26 53.98
C MET A 2 7.32 22.25 52.84
N THR A 3 8.08 22.20 51.77
CA THR A 3 7.80 22.98 50.54
C THR A 3 6.98 22.09 49.59
N THR A 4 5.70 22.41 49.51
CA THR A 4 4.77 21.74 48.57
C THR A 4 5.00 22.30 47.16
N ILE A 5 5.47 21.44 46.23
CA ILE A 5 5.60 21.81 44.81
C ILE A 5 4.27 21.51 44.13
N ASN A 6 3.48 22.56 43.89
CA ASN A 6 2.27 22.48 43.04
C ASN A 6 2.69 22.51 41.57
N ARG A 7 2.77 21.36 40.90
CA ARG A 7 2.81 21.29 39.44
C ARG A 7 1.40 21.46 38.91
N LYS A 8 1.08 22.62 38.34
CA LYS A 8 -0.06 22.79 37.46
C LYS A 8 0.21 21.95 36.20
N PHE A 9 -0.60 20.90 36.00
CA PHE A 9 -0.71 20.28 34.68
C PHE A 9 -1.40 21.31 33.78
N SER A 10 -0.69 21.81 32.77
CA SER A 10 -1.28 22.58 31.70
C SER A 10 -2.18 21.65 30.89
N ASP A 11 -3.45 22.00 30.78
CA ASP A 11 -4.38 21.36 29.88
C ASP A 11 -3.86 21.51 28.44
N SER A 12 -3.21 20.45 27.93
CA SER A 12 -3.01 20.30 26.51
C SER A 12 -4.40 20.12 25.87
N PRO A 13 -4.74 20.86 24.81
CA PRO A 13 -6.01 20.67 24.14
C PRO A 13 -6.14 19.21 23.74
N ALA A 14 -7.24 18.57 24.14
CA ALA A 14 -7.54 17.20 23.77
C ALA A 14 -7.42 17.08 22.24
N ALA A 15 -6.46 16.28 21.78
CA ALA A 15 -6.35 15.96 20.38
C ALA A 15 -7.70 15.45 19.91
N SER A 16 -8.29 16.09 18.88
CA SER A 16 -9.60 15.73 18.37
C SER A 16 -9.58 14.25 17.99
N LEU A 17 -10.35 13.45 18.72
CA LEU A 17 -10.57 12.02 18.47
C LEU A 17 -11.51 11.79 17.28
N THR A 18 -11.45 12.64 16.27
CA THR A 18 -12.07 12.31 14.98
C THR A 18 -11.24 11.20 14.33
N PRO A 19 -11.82 10.02 14.08
CA PRO A 19 -11.12 8.97 13.35
C PRO A 19 -10.64 9.54 12.02
N ARG A 20 -9.34 9.67 11.84
CA ARG A 20 -8.80 9.98 10.53
C ARG A 20 -9.03 8.74 9.67
N HIS A 21 -9.77 8.91 8.59
CA HIS A 21 -9.98 7.87 7.58
C HIS A 21 -8.66 7.69 6.82
N GLU A 22 -7.77 6.89 7.37
CA GLU A 22 -6.47 6.62 6.77
C GLU A 22 -6.50 5.26 6.10
N CYS A 23 -5.96 5.17 4.88
CA CYS A 23 -5.75 3.90 4.19
C CYS A 23 -4.92 2.96 5.06
N GLY A 24 -5.16 1.65 4.93
CA GLY A 24 -4.43 0.63 5.69
C GLY A 24 -3.58 -0.25 4.79
N VAL A 25 -2.39 -0.59 5.24
CA VAL A 25 -1.46 -1.53 4.59
C VAL A 25 -1.17 -2.68 5.56
N CYS A 26 -1.17 -3.91 5.04
CA CYS A 26 -0.81 -5.11 5.78
C CYS A 26 0.18 -5.94 4.97
N GLY A 27 1.25 -6.43 5.61
CA GLY A 27 2.24 -7.32 5.00
C GLY A 27 2.42 -8.58 5.82
N ILE A 28 2.46 -9.74 5.16
CA ILE A 28 2.72 -11.05 5.75
C ILE A 28 3.90 -11.68 5.02
N TYR A 29 4.83 -12.19 5.76
CA TYR A 29 6.02 -12.85 5.23
C TYR A 29 6.18 -14.27 5.78
N ASN A 30 6.51 -15.22 4.90
CA ASN A 30 6.84 -16.59 5.23
C ASN A 30 5.74 -17.35 6.00
N HIS A 31 4.48 -17.24 5.52
CA HIS A 31 3.35 -17.97 6.10
C HIS A 31 2.48 -18.60 5.01
N THR A 32 2.15 -19.89 5.16
CA THR A 32 1.36 -20.64 4.17
C THR A 32 -0.04 -20.06 3.93
N ASP A 33 -0.65 -19.50 4.98
CA ASP A 33 -1.97 -18.83 4.90
C ASP A 33 -1.83 -17.31 4.79
N SER A 34 -0.80 -16.82 4.07
CA SER A 34 -0.49 -15.39 4.01
C SER A 34 -1.67 -14.54 3.52
N SER A 35 -2.45 -15.02 2.54
CA SER A 35 -3.64 -14.33 2.03
C SER A 35 -4.73 -14.17 3.08
N LYS A 36 -5.00 -15.23 3.85
CA LYS A 36 -6.00 -15.20 4.92
C LYS A 36 -5.59 -14.27 6.05
N LEU A 37 -4.31 -14.30 6.44
CA LEU A 37 -3.78 -13.39 7.47
C LEU A 37 -3.82 -11.94 6.99
N ALA A 38 -3.49 -11.67 5.73
CA ALA A 38 -3.64 -10.33 5.15
C ALA A 38 -5.10 -9.88 5.16
N TYR A 39 -6.04 -10.75 4.79
CA TYR A 39 -7.47 -10.46 4.88
C TYR A 39 -7.88 -10.04 6.30
N PHE A 40 -7.50 -10.80 7.33
CA PHE A 40 -7.82 -10.44 8.72
C PHE A 40 -7.16 -9.14 9.14
N GLY A 41 -5.93 -8.88 8.69
CA GLY A 41 -5.26 -7.60 8.91
C GLY A 41 -6.02 -6.43 8.29
N LEU A 42 -6.47 -6.56 7.04
CA LEU A 42 -7.26 -5.56 6.34
C LEU A 42 -8.64 -5.38 6.99
N TYR A 43 -9.27 -6.48 7.39
CA TYR A 43 -10.56 -6.43 8.08
C TYR A 43 -10.47 -5.67 9.40
N ALA A 44 -9.38 -5.87 10.17
CA ALA A 44 -9.12 -5.11 11.39
C ALA A 44 -8.85 -3.62 11.15
N LEU A 45 -8.30 -3.27 9.97
CA LEU A 45 -8.06 -1.89 9.55
C LEU A 45 -9.28 -1.25 8.89
N GLN A 46 -10.33 -2.03 8.63
CA GLN A 46 -11.54 -1.55 7.97
C GLN A 46 -12.37 -0.68 8.93
N HIS A 47 -12.68 0.54 8.49
CA HIS A 47 -13.55 1.48 9.18
C HIS A 47 -14.64 1.97 8.22
N ARG A 48 -15.60 2.72 8.75
CA ARG A 48 -16.66 3.35 7.94
C ARG A 48 -16.05 4.24 6.84
N GLY A 49 -16.53 4.09 5.60
CA GLY A 49 -16.04 4.84 4.43
C GLY A 49 -14.91 4.15 3.65
N GLN A 50 -14.55 2.91 4.00
CA GLN A 50 -13.64 2.08 3.21
C GLN A 50 -14.27 1.79 1.84
N GLU A 51 -13.49 1.96 0.79
CA GLU A 51 -13.94 2.07 -0.60
C GLU A 51 -13.49 0.92 -1.47
N SER A 52 -12.27 0.47 -1.29
CA SER A 52 -11.67 -0.62 -2.05
C SER A 52 -10.67 -1.41 -1.22
N ALA A 53 -10.43 -2.64 -1.63
CA ALA A 53 -9.44 -3.52 -1.01
C ALA A 53 -8.72 -4.36 -2.06
N GLY A 54 -7.49 -4.73 -1.76
CA GLY A 54 -6.68 -5.59 -2.61
C GLY A 54 -5.66 -6.39 -1.83
N ILE A 55 -5.35 -7.59 -2.32
CA ILE A 55 -4.27 -8.45 -1.82
C ILE A 55 -3.47 -8.97 -3.00
N VAL A 56 -2.15 -8.88 -2.88
CA VAL A 56 -1.18 -9.56 -3.74
C VAL A 56 -0.51 -10.65 -2.93
N THR A 57 -0.31 -11.81 -3.52
CA THR A 57 0.46 -12.91 -2.93
C THR A 57 1.59 -13.35 -3.85
N SER A 58 2.66 -13.90 -3.26
CA SER A 58 3.77 -14.49 -3.99
C SER A 58 4.24 -15.78 -3.34
N ASN A 59 4.59 -16.75 -4.18
CA ASN A 59 5.28 -17.98 -3.77
C ASN A 59 6.75 -18.03 -4.25
N GLY A 60 7.30 -16.87 -4.66
CA GLY A 60 8.63 -16.75 -5.22
C GLY A 60 8.72 -17.02 -6.74
N LYS A 61 7.71 -17.66 -7.33
CA LYS A 61 7.65 -17.97 -8.78
C LYS A 61 6.46 -17.29 -9.46
N ARG A 62 5.35 -17.18 -8.77
CA ARG A 62 4.12 -16.56 -9.25
C ARG A 62 3.69 -15.48 -8.29
N VAL A 63 3.18 -14.40 -8.88
CA VAL A 63 2.52 -13.32 -8.16
C VAL A 63 1.06 -13.33 -8.58
N LEU A 64 0.16 -13.38 -7.61
CA LEU A 64 -1.28 -13.38 -7.81
C LEU A 64 -1.86 -12.14 -7.15
N ILE A 65 -2.88 -11.56 -7.77
CA ILE A 65 -3.55 -10.37 -7.27
C ILE A 65 -5.06 -10.53 -7.36
N HIS A 66 -5.75 -10.10 -6.31
CA HIS A 66 -7.18 -9.85 -6.34
C HIS A 66 -7.47 -8.52 -5.67
N LYS A 67 -8.19 -7.65 -6.35
CA LYS A 67 -8.59 -6.34 -5.84
C LYS A 67 -9.88 -5.88 -6.49
N ASN A 68 -10.71 -5.17 -5.73
CA ASN A 68 -11.95 -4.62 -6.24
C ASN A 68 -12.41 -3.44 -5.38
N MET A 69 -13.41 -2.73 -5.90
CA MET A 69 -14.21 -1.79 -5.13
C MET A 69 -15.11 -2.57 -4.18
N GLY A 70 -15.38 -2.02 -3.00
CA GLY A 70 -16.21 -2.61 -1.98
C GLY A 70 -15.50 -2.83 -0.65
N LEU A 71 -16.23 -3.31 0.33
CA LEU A 71 -15.72 -3.66 1.65
C LEU A 71 -14.83 -4.90 1.59
N VAL A 72 -13.90 -5.04 2.52
CA VAL A 72 -12.99 -6.20 2.59
C VAL A 72 -13.76 -7.51 2.53
N SER A 73 -14.87 -7.64 3.25
CA SER A 73 -15.73 -8.83 3.27
C SER A 73 -16.50 -9.09 1.97
N GLU A 74 -16.69 -8.06 1.16
CA GLU A 74 -17.35 -8.17 -0.15
C GLU A 74 -16.35 -8.51 -1.26
N VAL A 75 -15.14 -7.97 -1.16
CA VAL A 75 -14.07 -8.16 -2.14
C VAL A 75 -13.49 -9.57 -2.06
N PHE A 76 -13.38 -10.14 -0.85
CA PHE A 76 -12.74 -11.43 -0.63
C PHE A 76 -13.70 -12.47 -0.10
N SER A 77 -14.00 -13.48 -0.93
CA SER A 77 -14.62 -14.73 -0.51
C SER A 77 -13.57 -15.74 -0.03
N GLU A 78 -14.00 -16.80 0.64
CA GLU A 78 -13.09 -17.89 1.01
C GLU A 78 -12.44 -18.56 -0.21
N GLU A 79 -13.19 -18.72 -1.31
CA GLU A 79 -12.70 -19.23 -2.57
C GLU A 79 -11.59 -18.32 -3.15
N THR A 80 -11.81 -17.01 -3.16
CA THR A 80 -10.83 -16.02 -3.61
C THR A 80 -9.56 -16.12 -2.79
N LEU A 81 -9.67 -16.14 -1.45
CA LEU A 81 -8.51 -16.25 -0.57
C LEU A 81 -7.74 -17.55 -0.75
N THR A 82 -8.44 -18.65 -0.98
CA THR A 82 -7.84 -19.97 -1.25
C THR A 82 -7.10 -19.98 -2.59
N SER A 83 -7.59 -19.24 -3.59
CA SER A 83 -6.93 -19.09 -4.90
C SER A 83 -5.64 -18.27 -4.84
N LEU A 84 -5.54 -17.33 -3.90
CA LEU A 84 -4.37 -16.47 -3.68
C LEU A 84 -3.26 -17.23 -2.93
N LYS A 85 -2.68 -18.22 -3.59
CA LYS A 85 -1.62 -19.07 -3.03
C LYS A 85 -0.29 -18.32 -2.98
N GLY A 86 0.38 -18.38 -1.82
CA GLY A 86 1.69 -17.81 -1.62
C GLY A 86 2.07 -17.80 -0.15
N HIS A 87 3.34 -17.53 0.14
CA HIS A 87 3.86 -17.42 1.52
C HIS A 87 4.23 -15.97 1.86
N ILE A 88 4.10 -15.06 0.90
CA ILE A 88 4.25 -13.62 1.07
C ILE A 88 2.95 -12.99 0.59
N SER A 89 2.44 -12.00 1.30
CA SER A 89 1.32 -11.18 0.85
C SER A 89 1.46 -9.72 1.30
N ILE A 90 0.93 -8.83 0.48
CA ILE A 90 0.68 -7.44 0.84
C ILE A 90 -0.77 -7.11 0.55
N GLY A 91 -1.41 -6.41 1.46
CA GLY A 91 -2.80 -5.99 1.35
C GLY A 91 -2.95 -4.49 1.57
N HIS A 92 -3.99 -3.93 0.99
CA HIS A 92 -4.34 -2.52 1.09
C HIS A 92 -5.85 -2.33 1.18
N VAL A 93 -6.28 -1.42 2.05
CA VAL A 93 -7.63 -0.85 2.07
C VAL A 93 -7.54 0.65 1.81
N ARG A 94 -8.40 1.15 0.93
CA ARG A 94 -8.47 2.55 0.57
C ARG A 94 -9.68 3.21 1.18
N TYR A 95 -9.47 4.41 1.66
CA TYR A 95 -10.52 5.35 2.06
C TYR A 95 -10.51 6.53 1.10
N SER A 96 -11.68 6.87 0.55
CA SER A 96 -11.81 8.06 -0.30
C SER A 96 -11.74 9.32 0.54
N THR A 97 -10.81 10.20 0.20
CA THR A 97 -10.75 11.55 0.78
C THR A 97 -11.19 12.61 -0.24
N THR A 98 -10.90 12.40 -1.51
CA THR A 98 -11.28 13.29 -2.63
C THR A 98 -11.02 12.58 -3.95
N GLY A 99 -11.90 12.73 -4.92
CA GLY A 99 -11.74 12.27 -6.29
C GLY A 99 -12.60 11.05 -6.66
N ALA A 100 -12.69 10.77 -7.95
CA ALA A 100 -13.46 9.64 -8.44
C ALA A 100 -12.86 8.31 -8.00
N SER A 101 -13.66 7.50 -7.32
CA SER A 101 -13.37 6.11 -7.01
C SER A 101 -13.22 5.31 -8.30
N ASN A 102 -12.02 4.84 -8.58
CA ASN A 102 -11.74 4.09 -9.78
C ASN A 102 -10.93 2.82 -9.44
N ILE A 103 -11.40 1.69 -9.98
CA ILE A 103 -10.75 0.38 -9.81
C ILE A 103 -9.28 0.40 -10.22
N ILE A 104 -8.90 1.20 -11.22
CA ILE A 104 -7.50 1.31 -11.67
C ILE A 104 -6.56 1.82 -10.57
N ASN A 105 -7.08 2.62 -9.64
CA ASN A 105 -6.33 3.18 -8.53
C ASN A 105 -6.36 2.32 -7.25
N THR A 106 -7.03 1.17 -7.32
CA THR A 106 -7.05 0.22 -6.20
C THR A 106 -5.68 -0.42 -6.04
N GLN A 107 -5.17 -0.39 -4.82
CA GLN A 107 -3.90 -1.01 -4.47
C GLN A 107 -4.08 -2.43 -3.91
N PRO A 108 -3.04 -3.28 -3.93
CA PRO A 108 -1.69 -3.03 -4.43
C PRO A 108 -1.64 -2.75 -5.94
N LEU A 109 -0.65 -1.93 -6.35
CA LEU A 109 -0.30 -1.76 -7.76
C LEU A 109 0.73 -2.80 -8.15
N MET A 110 0.69 -3.27 -9.41
CA MET A 110 1.57 -4.34 -9.88
C MET A 110 2.00 -4.07 -11.32
N ILE A 111 3.29 -4.28 -11.60
CA ILE A 111 3.83 -4.29 -12.97
C ILE A 111 4.70 -5.52 -13.18
N THR A 112 4.83 -5.93 -14.44
CA THR A 112 5.81 -6.94 -14.85
C THR A 112 6.79 -6.33 -15.86
N HIS A 113 8.07 -6.44 -15.58
CA HIS A 113 9.14 -5.93 -16.42
C HIS A 113 10.26 -6.97 -16.53
N LYS A 114 10.66 -7.33 -17.77
CA LYS A 114 11.71 -8.35 -18.03
C LYS A 114 11.54 -9.66 -17.25
N GLY A 115 10.29 -10.13 -17.10
CA GLY A 115 9.97 -11.35 -16.36
C GLY A 115 9.94 -11.22 -14.84
N ILE A 116 10.24 -10.04 -14.29
CA ILE A 116 10.17 -9.73 -12.87
C ILE A 116 8.84 -9.02 -12.60
N THR A 117 8.06 -9.55 -11.67
CA THR A 117 6.82 -8.91 -11.22
C THR A 117 7.07 -8.19 -9.90
N LEU A 118 6.74 -6.90 -9.87
CA LEU A 118 6.84 -6.03 -8.72
C LEU A 118 5.43 -5.60 -8.29
N ALA A 119 5.19 -5.56 -6.99
CA ALA A 119 3.95 -5.02 -6.42
C ALA A 119 4.26 -4.05 -5.29
N VAL A 120 3.44 -3.01 -5.16
CA VAL A 120 3.55 -2.01 -4.10
C VAL A 120 2.19 -1.69 -3.51
N ALA A 121 2.16 -1.54 -2.20
CA ALA A 121 1.07 -0.93 -1.45
C ALA A 121 1.64 0.20 -0.59
N HIS A 122 1.01 1.36 -0.65
CA HIS A 122 1.49 2.56 0.00
C HIS A 122 0.34 3.30 0.68
N ASN A 123 0.57 3.71 1.91
CA ASN A 123 -0.31 4.59 2.65
C ASN A 123 0.42 5.90 2.91
N GLY A 124 0.09 6.92 2.12
CA GLY A 124 0.74 8.22 2.18
C GLY A 124 0.65 8.98 0.87
N ASN A 125 1.49 9.99 0.72
CA ASN A 125 1.57 10.84 -0.46
C ASN A 125 3.02 11.18 -0.76
N LEU A 126 3.45 10.95 -2.01
CA LEU A 126 4.78 11.31 -2.48
C LEU A 126 4.75 12.74 -3.01
N VAL A 127 5.39 13.67 -2.30
CA VAL A 127 5.31 15.11 -2.61
C VAL A 127 5.95 15.48 -3.94
N ASN A 128 6.88 14.68 -4.44
CA ASN A 128 7.56 14.90 -5.73
C ASN A 128 7.07 13.96 -6.85
N SER A 129 5.95 13.28 -6.67
CA SER A 129 5.44 12.26 -7.61
C SER A 129 5.21 12.80 -9.02
N ILE A 130 4.67 14.02 -9.16
CA ILE A 130 4.40 14.63 -10.46
C ILE A 130 5.69 14.85 -11.25
N ALA A 131 6.71 15.43 -10.60
CA ALA A 131 8.01 15.67 -11.25
C ALA A 131 8.70 14.36 -11.66
N LEU A 132 8.61 13.33 -10.80
CA LEU A 132 9.14 12.00 -11.09
C LEU A 132 8.39 11.33 -12.25
N ARG A 133 7.05 11.41 -12.26
CA ARG A 133 6.21 10.88 -13.33
C ARG A 133 6.58 11.49 -14.67
N ASN A 134 6.62 12.81 -14.78
CA ASN A 134 6.98 13.52 -16.02
C ASN A 134 8.35 13.06 -16.52
N ARG A 135 9.37 13.02 -15.65
CA ARG A 135 10.71 12.55 -16.01
C ARG A 135 10.74 11.10 -16.48
N LEU A 136 9.92 10.24 -15.90
CA LEU A 136 9.82 8.83 -16.29
C LEU A 136 9.08 8.67 -17.62
N GLU A 137 8.02 9.43 -17.87
CA GLU A 137 7.27 9.45 -19.13
C GLU A 137 8.16 9.94 -20.29
N GLU A 138 8.92 11.01 -20.09
CA GLU A 138 9.93 11.50 -21.07
C GLU A 138 10.94 10.40 -21.45
N ARG A 139 11.17 9.42 -20.58
CA ARG A 139 12.06 8.29 -20.79
C ARG A 139 11.32 7.01 -21.22
N GLY A 140 10.06 7.12 -21.62
CA GLY A 140 9.25 6.04 -22.16
C GLY A 140 8.52 5.18 -21.14
N SER A 141 8.40 5.58 -19.86
CA SER A 141 7.52 4.89 -18.92
C SER A 141 6.05 5.14 -19.26
N ILE A 142 5.24 4.09 -19.22
CA ILE A 142 3.81 4.15 -19.47
C ILE A 142 3.10 3.88 -18.15
N PHE A 143 2.44 4.89 -17.59
CA PHE A 143 1.67 4.78 -16.38
C PHE A 143 0.25 4.30 -16.67
N GLN A 144 -0.26 3.42 -15.82
CA GLN A 144 -1.60 2.84 -15.96
C GLN A 144 -2.60 3.43 -14.98
N THR A 145 -2.12 4.07 -13.91
CA THR A 145 -2.94 4.66 -12.86
C THR A 145 -2.60 6.12 -12.64
N THR A 146 -3.40 6.82 -11.86
CA THR A 146 -3.10 8.18 -11.39
C THR A 146 -2.43 8.19 -10.01
N MET A 147 -2.13 7.01 -9.45
CA MET A 147 -1.53 6.89 -8.13
C MET A 147 -0.06 7.30 -8.14
N ASP A 148 0.34 8.05 -7.14
CA ASP A 148 1.72 8.48 -6.91
C ASP A 148 2.68 7.29 -6.69
N SER A 149 2.22 6.28 -5.99
CA SER A 149 2.99 5.06 -5.68
C SER A 149 3.39 4.24 -6.91
N GLU A 150 2.75 4.42 -8.06
CA GLU A 150 3.15 3.75 -9.30
C GLU A 150 4.56 4.20 -9.76
N VAL A 151 4.97 5.40 -9.39
CA VAL A 151 6.34 5.92 -9.64
C VAL A 151 7.40 4.99 -9.05
N VAL A 152 7.16 4.42 -7.86
CA VAL A 152 8.11 3.50 -7.21
C VAL A 152 8.35 2.26 -8.08
N LEU A 153 7.30 1.69 -8.66
CA LEU A 153 7.39 0.52 -9.53
C LEU A 153 8.24 0.81 -10.77
N HIS A 154 8.04 1.98 -11.39
CA HIS A 154 8.82 2.38 -12.57
C HIS A 154 10.29 2.70 -12.24
N LEU A 155 10.57 3.28 -11.08
CA LEU A 155 11.95 3.49 -10.62
C LEU A 155 12.65 2.15 -10.39
N MET A 156 12.00 1.21 -9.72
CA MET A 156 12.54 -0.13 -9.49
C MET A 156 12.72 -0.92 -10.79
N ALA A 157 11.78 -0.83 -11.74
CA ALA A 157 11.87 -1.50 -13.03
C ALA A 157 13.10 -1.02 -13.84
N ARG A 158 13.57 0.21 -13.65
CA ARG A 158 14.77 0.74 -14.30
C ARG A 158 16.08 0.24 -13.69
N ALA A 159 16.03 -0.31 -12.49
CA ALA A 159 17.19 -0.81 -11.76
C ALA A 159 17.20 -2.35 -11.68
N THR A 160 16.54 -3.06 -12.61
CA THR A 160 16.44 -4.53 -12.63
C THR A 160 17.75 -5.27 -12.94
N ASP A 161 18.80 -4.56 -13.30
CA ASP A 161 20.19 -5.07 -13.41
C ASP A 161 20.92 -5.15 -12.07
N ARG A 162 20.27 -4.67 -10.99
CA ARG A 162 20.76 -4.65 -9.63
C ARG A 162 20.03 -5.68 -8.76
N SER A 163 20.54 -5.91 -7.54
CA SER A 163 19.76 -6.67 -6.55
C SER A 163 18.48 -5.91 -6.18
N PHE A 164 17.50 -6.63 -5.63
CA PHE A 164 16.23 -6.02 -5.20
C PHE A 164 16.46 -4.91 -4.17
N GLU A 165 17.36 -5.14 -3.21
CA GLU A 165 17.71 -4.21 -2.14
C GLU A 165 18.39 -2.95 -2.70
N GLU A 166 19.27 -3.10 -3.67
CA GLU A 166 19.92 -1.96 -4.33
C GLU A 166 18.92 -1.15 -5.16
N ALA A 167 18.05 -1.84 -5.92
CA ALA A 167 16.99 -1.18 -6.69
C ALA A 167 16.05 -0.40 -5.79
N LEU A 168 15.67 -0.97 -4.65
CA LEU A 168 14.84 -0.32 -3.64
C LEU A 168 15.54 0.89 -3.04
N ALA A 169 16.80 0.76 -2.63
CA ALA A 169 17.58 1.84 -2.06
C ALA A 169 17.77 3.01 -3.03
N ILE A 170 18.03 2.73 -4.32
CA ILE A 170 18.13 3.75 -5.36
C ILE A 170 16.79 4.46 -5.54
N SER A 171 15.69 3.70 -5.63
CA SER A 171 14.35 4.26 -5.79
C SER A 171 13.96 5.17 -4.63
N PHE A 172 14.27 4.77 -3.39
CA PHE A 172 13.93 5.55 -2.19
C PHE A 172 14.76 6.83 -2.01
N ARG A 173 15.90 6.95 -2.66
CA ARG A 173 16.64 8.21 -2.71
C ARG A 173 15.99 9.26 -3.60
N GLU A 174 15.17 8.82 -4.56
CA GLU A 174 14.49 9.68 -5.52
C GLU A 174 13.17 10.22 -5.00
N ILE A 175 12.44 9.44 -4.18
CA ILE A 175 11.13 9.81 -3.64
C ILE A 175 11.24 10.69 -2.40
N LYS A 176 10.23 11.58 -2.22
CA LYS A 176 10.15 12.48 -1.07
C LYS A 176 8.74 12.48 -0.51
#